data_ccde0d00058fb8115f292400ff7dd0ce
#
_entry.id   ccde0d00058fb8115f292400ff7dd0ce
#
_cell.length_a   1.000
_cell.length_b   1.000
_cell.length_c   1.000
_cell.angle_alpha   90.00
_cell.angle_beta   90.00
_cell.angle_gamma   90.00
#
_symmetry.space_group_name_H-M   'P 1'
#
loop_
_entity.id
_entity.type
_entity.pdbx_description
1 polymer ?
#
loop_
_entity_poly.entity_id
_entity_poly.type
_entity_poly.pdbx_seq_one_letter_code
_entity_poly.pdbx_strand_id
1 'polypeptide(L)'
;MENNKPIIAILLGDPSGIGPELISKLLINQEVEKANILVIGEKNVLHEANKLTGNNPHLEYVENHEQVKFNGNNKFFLDISKGKNYSYKTSECSPESGKCVINALELALDLAKSKKIDAINFGPFNKTSMKLGGSKFQDELHLMADKLDVKNFFCEFNVIDN
;
A
#
# COMPACT_ATOMS: atom_id res chain seq x y z
N MET A 1 -9.73 7.07 28.34
CA MET A 1 -9.35 7.74 27.07
C MET A 1 -9.16 6.65 26.05
N GLU A 2 -10.06 6.55 25.08
CA GLU A 2 -9.82 5.65 23.93
C GLU A 2 -8.55 6.13 23.24
N ASN A 3 -7.55 5.27 23.22
CA ASN A 3 -6.27 5.54 22.60
C ASN A 3 -6.48 5.44 21.08
N ASN A 4 -7.00 6.51 20.49
CA ASN A 4 -7.40 6.55 19.08
C ASN A 4 -6.13 6.69 18.23
N LYS A 5 -5.41 5.55 18.04
CA LYS A 5 -4.24 5.50 17.17
C LYS A 5 -4.65 5.87 15.75
N PRO A 6 -3.85 6.66 15.02
CA PRO A 6 -4.13 6.95 13.62
C PRO A 6 -4.17 5.65 12.80
N ILE A 7 -5.03 5.62 11.80
CA ILE A 7 -5.14 4.52 10.84
C ILE A 7 -4.31 4.87 9.61
N ILE A 8 -3.23 4.13 9.39
CA ILE A 8 -2.32 4.34 8.26
C ILE A 8 -2.49 3.21 7.26
N ALA A 9 -2.90 3.54 6.03
CA ALA A 9 -2.83 2.58 4.94
C ALA A 9 -1.39 2.46 4.42
N ILE A 10 -0.91 1.23 4.22
CA ILE A 10 0.40 0.95 3.67
C ILE A 10 0.23 0.10 2.41
N LEU A 11 0.64 0.65 1.25
CA LEU A 11 0.59 -0.06 -0.01
C LEU A 11 1.92 -0.77 -0.27
N LEU A 12 1.87 -1.99 -0.80
CA LEU A 12 3.07 -2.79 -1.05
C LEU A 12 4.05 -2.15 -2.07
N GLY A 13 3.57 -1.24 -2.92
CA GLY A 13 4.36 -0.71 -4.03
C GLY A 13 4.24 -1.57 -5.29
N ASP A 14 5.19 -1.40 -6.22
CA ASP A 14 5.26 -2.23 -7.42
C ASP A 14 5.61 -3.68 -7.02
N PRO A 15 4.76 -4.68 -7.36
CA PRO A 15 5.02 -6.07 -7.01
C PRO A 15 6.25 -6.67 -7.70
N SER A 16 6.75 -6.03 -8.78
CA SER A 16 7.98 -6.40 -9.48
C SER A 16 9.24 -5.71 -8.91
N GLY A 17 9.06 -4.78 -7.96
CA GLY A 17 10.13 -3.98 -7.34
C GLY A 17 10.45 -4.44 -5.92
N ILE A 18 11.18 -3.60 -5.19
CA ILE A 18 11.64 -3.86 -3.81
C ILE A 18 10.61 -3.46 -2.74
N GLY A 19 9.50 -2.84 -3.14
CA GLY A 19 8.48 -2.34 -2.22
C GLY A 19 7.96 -3.40 -1.26
N PRO A 20 7.53 -4.58 -1.74
CA PRO A 20 7.00 -5.64 -0.89
C PRO A 20 7.96 -6.08 0.21
N GLU A 21 9.27 -6.21 -0.07
CA GLU A 21 10.29 -6.58 0.90
C GLU A 21 10.53 -5.47 1.94
N LEU A 22 10.49 -4.21 1.52
CA LEU A 22 10.58 -3.07 2.43
C LEU A 22 9.41 -3.05 3.40
N ILE A 23 8.19 -3.28 2.90
CA ILE A 23 6.98 -3.32 3.72
C ILE A 23 7.02 -4.55 4.65
N SER A 24 7.45 -5.71 4.18
CA SER A 24 7.65 -6.90 5.02
C SER A 24 8.57 -6.61 6.22
N LYS A 25 9.69 -5.90 5.99
CA LYS A 25 10.62 -5.49 7.07
C LYS A 25 10.01 -4.42 7.97
N LEU A 26 9.27 -3.47 7.42
CA LEU A 26 8.59 -2.43 8.20
C LEU A 26 7.58 -3.05 9.18
N LEU A 27 6.79 -4.01 8.73
CA LEU A 27 5.69 -4.59 9.52
C LEU A 27 6.12 -5.33 10.79
N ILE A 28 7.39 -5.71 10.93
CA ILE A 28 7.97 -6.31 12.14
C ILE A 28 8.65 -5.28 13.06
N ASN A 29 8.74 -4.01 12.63
CA ASN A 29 9.35 -2.96 13.43
C ASN A 29 8.38 -2.51 14.55
N GLN A 30 8.92 -2.26 15.74
CA GLN A 30 8.12 -1.83 16.91
C GLN A 30 7.45 -0.46 16.72
N GLU A 31 8.01 0.42 15.87
CA GLU A 31 7.42 1.73 15.59
C GLU A 31 6.02 1.62 14.96
N VAL A 32 5.75 0.54 14.23
CA VAL A 32 4.45 0.26 13.60
C VAL A 32 3.34 0.08 14.64
N GLU A 33 3.68 -0.32 15.87
CA GLU A 33 2.72 -0.48 16.96
C GLU A 33 2.13 0.85 17.46
N LYS A 34 2.69 1.99 17.05
CA LYS A 34 2.16 3.33 17.39
C LYS A 34 0.92 3.72 16.60
N ALA A 35 0.59 2.97 15.53
CA ALA A 35 -0.56 3.22 14.68
C ALA A 35 -1.41 1.95 14.49
N ASN A 36 -2.61 2.13 13.96
CA ASN A 36 -3.41 1.08 13.37
C ASN A 36 -3.02 0.96 11.90
N ILE A 37 -2.65 -0.22 11.44
CA ILE A 37 -2.09 -0.43 10.11
C ILE A 37 -3.07 -1.21 9.24
N LEU A 38 -3.37 -0.66 8.07
CA LEU A 38 -4.10 -1.34 7.01
C LEU A 38 -3.17 -1.53 5.80
N VAL A 39 -2.60 -2.71 5.65
CA VAL A 39 -1.83 -3.04 4.45
C VAL A 39 -2.80 -3.33 3.30
N ILE A 40 -2.55 -2.73 2.12
CA ILE A 40 -3.36 -2.95 0.93
C ILE A 40 -2.47 -3.51 -0.18
N GLY A 41 -2.84 -4.66 -0.73
CA GLY A 41 -2.08 -5.29 -1.79
C GLY A 41 -2.59 -6.69 -2.12
N GLU A 42 -1.82 -7.43 -2.90
CA GLU A 42 -2.12 -8.82 -3.20
C GLU A 42 -1.41 -9.74 -2.20
N LYS A 43 -2.16 -10.66 -1.61
CA LYS A 43 -1.68 -11.56 -0.54
C LYS A 43 -0.45 -12.38 -0.94
N ASN A 44 -0.43 -12.89 -2.17
CA ASN A 44 0.70 -13.67 -2.68
C ASN A 44 1.98 -12.82 -2.79
N VAL A 45 1.87 -11.53 -3.14
CA VAL A 45 3.03 -10.61 -3.23
C VAL A 45 3.70 -10.43 -1.88
N LEU A 46 2.92 -10.15 -0.82
CA LEU A 46 3.46 -10.06 0.53
C LEU A 46 4.01 -11.41 1.02
N HIS A 47 3.34 -12.51 0.68
CA HIS A 47 3.81 -13.84 1.07
C HIS A 47 5.20 -14.17 0.49
N GLU A 48 5.42 -13.89 -0.79
CA GLU A 48 6.73 -14.07 -1.42
C GLU A 48 7.79 -13.12 -0.82
N ALA A 49 7.43 -11.86 -0.56
CA ALA A 49 8.32 -10.91 0.11
C ALA A 49 8.70 -11.38 1.54
N ASN A 50 7.76 -11.93 2.28
CA ASN A 50 8.02 -12.49 3.61
C ASN A 50 8.98 -13.69 3.55
N LYS A 51 8.84 -14.56 2.54
CA LYS A 51 9.79 -15.67 2.33
C LYS A 51 11.20 -15.15 2.04
N LEU A 52 11.32 -14.15 1.16
CA LEU A 52 12.62 -13.58 0.78
C LEU A 52 13.31 -12.88 1.94
N THR A 53 12.54 -12.19 2.79
CA THR A 53 13.08 -11.45 3.94
C THR A 53 13.25 -12.30 5.20
N GLY A 54 12.67 -13.49 5.23
CA GLY A 54 12.62 -14.35 6.42
C GLY A 54 11.66 -13.82 7.50
N ASN A 55 10.79 -12.87 7.17
CA ASN A 55 9.87 -12.26 8.11
C ASN A 55 8.51 -12.97 8.12
N ASN A 56 7.80 -12.85 9.24
CA ASN A 56 6.44 -13.35 9.38
C ASN A 56 5.60 -12.37 10.21
N PRO A 57 5.24 -11.20 9.66
CA PRO A 57 4.42 -10.23 10.37
C PRO A 57 3.04 -10.81 10.69
N HIS A 58 2.59 -10.61 11.92
CA HIS A 58 1.23 -11.02 12.31
C HIS A 58 0.21 -10.03 11.75
N LEU A 59 -0.62 -10.49 10.81
CA LEU A 59 -1.63 -9.70 10.13
C LEU A 59 -2.96 -10.46 10.12
N GLU A 60 -4.06 -9.76 10.33
CA GLU A 60 -5.39 -10.29 10.07
C GLU A 60 -5.78 -10.01 8.61
N TYR A 61 -6.07 -11.07 7.85
CA TYR A 61 -6.40 -10.96 6.42
C TYR A 61 -7.90 -10.75 6.23
N VAL A 62 -8.25 -9.74 5.45
CA VAL A 62 -9.62 -9.38 5.10
C VAL A 62 -9.76 -9.17 3.59
N GLU A 63 -10.95 -9.42 3.05
CA GLU A 63 -11.27 -9.19 1.63
C GLU A 63 -12.05 -7.89 1.41
N ASN A 64 -12.59 -7.31 2.50
CA ASN A 64 -13.35 -6.08 2.47
C ASN A 64 -12.93 -5.20 3.66
N HIS A 65 -12.76 -3.89 3.42
CA HIS A 65 -12.40 -2.92 4.45
C HIS A 65 -13.45 -2.83 5.60
N GLU A 66 -14.71 -3.19 5.35
CA GLU A 66 -15.75 -3.22 6.39
C GLU A 66 -15.50 -4.29 7.47
N GLN A 67 -14.66 -5.28 7.18
CA GLN A 67 -14.23 -6.31 8.11
C GLN A 67 -13.13 -5.81 9.07
N VAL A 68 -12.50 -4.68 8.75
CA VAL A 68 -11.41 -4.10 9.56
C VAL A 68 -11.97 -3.52 10.85
N LYS A 69 -11.57 -4.10 11.99
CA LYS A 69 -11.96 -3.64 13.33
C LYS A 69 -10.76 -3.64 14.25
N PHE A 70 -10.22 -2.48 14.54
CA PHE A 70 -9.03 -2.32 15.39
C PHE A 70 -9.35 -2.51 16.89
N ASN A 71 -9.89 -3.69 17.25
CA ASN A 71 -10.25 -4.07 18.61
C ASN A 71 -9.22 -5.05 19.16
N GLY A 72 -8.05 -4.53 19.58
CA GLY A 72 -6.95 -5.34 20.12
C GLY A 72 -5.92 -5.81 19.10
N ASN A 73 -6.27 -6.06 17.85
CA ASN A 73 -5.34 -6.21 16.74
C ASN A 73 -5.19 -4.86 16.02
N ASN A 74 -3.97 -4.45 15.74
CA ASN A 74 -3.67 -3.18 15.10
C ASN A 74 -3.12 -3.31 13.69
N LYS A 75 -3.06 -4.52 13.12
CA LYS A 75 -2.53 -4.78 11.78
C LYS A 75 -3.46 -5.68 10.97
N PHE A 76 -3.98 -5.14 9.88
CA PHE A 76 -4.82 -5.83 8.91
C PHE A 76 -4.18 -5.83 7.53
N PHE A 77 -4.48 -6.86 6.74
CA PHE A 77 -4.12 -6.94 5.33
C PHE A 77 -5.41 -7.04 4.50
N LEU A 78 -5.66 -6.02 3.69
CA LEU A 78 -6.78 -6.00 2.74
C LEU A 78 -6.31 -6.57 1.40
N ASP A 79 -6.77 -7.78 1.09
CA ASP A 79 -6.42 -8.47 -0.14
C ASP A 79 -7.24 -7.97 -1.33
N ILE A 80 -6.53 -7.37 -2.30
CA ILE A 80 -7.14 -6.86 -3.54
C ILE A 80 -7.06 -7.84 -4.70
N SER A 81 -6.51 -9.04 -4.49
CA SER A 81 -6.33 -10.06 -5.55
C SER A 81 -7.66 -10.62 -6.06
N LYS A 82 -8.74 -10.50 -5.26
CA LYS A 82 -10.06 -11.09 -5.55
C LYS A 82 -9.97 -12.60 -5.83
N GLY A 83 -9.12 -13.29 -5.06
CA GLY A 83 -8.91 -14.74 -5.20
C GLY A 83 -8.04 -15.16 -6.39
N LYS A 84 -7.48 -14.21 -7.16
CA LYS A 84 -6.53 -14.50 -8.23
C LYS A 84 -5.12 -14.61 -7.69
N ASN A 85 -4.34 -15.49 -8.26
CA ASN A 85 -2.92 -15.65 -7.91
C ASN A 85 -2.07 -15.09 -9.06
N TYR A 86 -1.64 -13.84 -8.92
CA TYR A 86 -0.79 -13.20 -9.91
C TYR A 86 0.68 -13.55 -9.66
N SER A 87 1.44 -13.70 -10.74
CA SER A 87 2.89 -13.89 -10.68
C SER A 87 3.57 -12.73 -11.38
N TYR A 88 4.50 -12.11 -10.69
CA TYR A 88 5.27 -10.97 -11.17
C TYR A 88 6.74 -11.33 -11.32
N LYS A 89 7.35 -10.92 -12.43
CA LYS A 89 8.79 -11.06 -12.61
C LYS A 89 9.51 -9.89 -11.93
N THR A 90 10.47 -10.21 -11.10
CA THR A 90 11.32 -9.20 -10.42
C THR A 90 12.04 -8.32 -11.45
N SER A 91 12.07 -7.03 -11.19
CA SER A 91 12.74 -6.01 -12.02
C SER A 91 12.19 -5.87 -13.45
N GLU A 92 10.97 -6.33 -13.71
CA GLU A 92 10.31 -6.21 -15.01
C GLU A 92 9.11 -5.26 -14.94
N CYS A 93 9.06 -4.29 -15.87
CA CYS A 93 7.88 -3.45 -16.02
C CYS A 93 6.78 -4.22 -16.76
N SER A 94 5.57 -4.26 -16.22
CA SER A 94 4.44 -4.94 -16.84
C SER A 94 3.12 -4.19 -16.68
N PRO A 95 2.15 -4.39 -17.59
CA PRO A 95 0.80 -3.87 -17.42
C PRO A 95 0.13 -4.38 -16.13
N GLU A 96 0.39 -5.63 -15.76
CA GLU A 96 -0.20 -6.29 -14.59
C GLU A 96 0.30 -5.65 -13.30
N SER A 97 1.62 -5.43 -13.17
CA SER A 97 2.20 -4.78 -11.99
C SER A 97 1.71 -3.32 -11.87
N GLY A 98 1.65 -2.61 -12.99
CA GLY A 98 1.11 -1.25 -13.01
C GLY A 98 -0.36 -1.18 -12.61
N LYS A 99 -1.18 -2.12 -13.08
CA LYS A 99 -2.60 -2.21 -12.72
C LYS A 99 -2.80 -2.56 -11.24
N CYS A 100 -1.96 -3.44 -10.69
CA CYS A 100 -1.96 -3.75 -9.26
C CYS A 100 -1.73 -2.48 -8.42
N VAL A 101 -0.69 -1.70 -8.76
CA VAL A 101 -0.37 -0.43 -8.08
C VAL A 101 -1.52 0.56 -8.18
N ILE A 102 -2.07 0.78 -9.38
CA ILE A 102 -3.19 1.73 -9.60
C ILE A 102 -4.39 1.32 -8.75
N ASN A 103 -4.79 0.05 -8.78
CA ASN A 103 -5.94 -0.44 -8.01
C ASN A 103 -5.74 -0.24 -6.50
N ALA A 104 -4.54 -0.54 -5.97
CA ALA A 104 -4.22 -0.36 -4.56
C ALA A 104 -4.27 1.12 -4.16
N LEU A 105 -3.70 2.00 -4.99
CA LEU A 105 -3.67 3.44 -4.73
C LEU A 105 -5.07 4.05 -4.80
N GLU A 106 -5.86 3.73 -5.82
CA GLU A 106 -7.23 4.23 -5.96
C GLU A 106 -8.10 3.81 -4.78
N LEU A 107 -8.01 2.55 -4.33
CA LEU A 107 -8.73 2.07 -3.15
C LEU A 107 -8.32 2.83 -1.89
N ALA A 108 -7.02 3.05 -1.68
CA ALA A 108 -6.53 3.81 -0.52
C ALA A 108 -7.03 5.26 -0.55
N LEU A 109 -7.07 5.90 -1.72
CA LEU A 109 -7.60 7.26 -1.90
C LEU A 109 -9.11 7.33 -1.62
N ASP A 110 -9.88 6.33 -2.05
CA ASP A 110 -11.31 6.24 -1.75
C ASP A 110 -11.56 6.07 -0.23
N LEU A 111 -10.72 5.29 0.45
CA LEU A 111 -10.75 5.15 1.91
C LEU A 111 -10.37 6.45 2.62
N ALA A 112 -9.37 7.17 2.14
CA ALA A 112 -8.96 8.48 2.67
C ALA A 112 -10.07 9.52 2.48
N LYS A 113 -10.66 9.60 1.28
CA LYS A 113 -11.76 10.51 0.96
C LYS A 113 -13.00 10.25 1.84
N SER A 114 -13.25 8.99 2.17
CA SER A 114 -14.34 8.59 3.08
C SER A 114 -13.95 8.62 4.57
N LYS A 115 -12.76 9.15 4.90
CA LYS A 115 -12.24 9.27 6.28
C LYS A 115 -12.17 7.93 7.03
N LYS A 116 -11.89 6.85 6.31
CA LYS A 116 -11.67 5.52 6.88
C LYS A 116 -10.21 5.27 7.25
N ILE A 117 -9.31 6.09 6.73
CA ILE A 117 -7.88 6.11 7.05
C ILE A 117 -7.43 7.57 7.20
N ASP A 118 -6.36 7.78 7.98
CA ASP A 118 -5.82 9.11 8.28
C ASP A 118 -4.61 9.47 7.39
N ALA A 119 -3.89 8.46 6.91
CA ALA A 119 -2.72 8.65 6.05
C ALA A 119 -2.50 7.47 5.10
N ILE A 120 -1.79 7.75 4.01
CA ILE A 120 -1.34 6.73 3.05
C ILE A 120 0.19 6.77 3.00
N ASN A 121 0.81 5.60 3.18
CA ASN A 121 2.21 5.35 2.91
C ASN A 121 2.32 4.26 1.85
N PHE A 122 3.35 4.28 1.02
CA PHE A 122 3.49 3.27 -0.04
C PHE A 122 4.95 2.94 -0.32
N GLY A 123 5.19 1.66 -0.66
CA GLY A 123 6.45 1.23 -1.26
C GLY A 123 6.65 1.88 -2.64
N PRO A 124 7.87 1.89 -3.18
CA PRO A 124 8.18 2.51 -4.47
C PRO A 124 7.28 2.03 -5.59
N PHE A 125 6.78 2.96 -6.39
CA PHE A 125 6.02 2.70 -7.61
C PHE A 125 6.91 2.79 -8.85
N ASN A 126 6.52 2.08 -9.90
CA ASN A 126 7.18 2.17 -11.20
C ASN A 126 6.29 2.92 -12.19
N LYS A 127 6.69 4.13 -12.59
CA LYS A 127 5.92 5.00 -13.48
C LYS A 127 5.70 4.35 -14.85
N THR A 128 6.66 3.57 -15.35
CA THR A 128 6.52 2.84 -16.63
C THR A 128 5.46 1.75 -16.52
N SER A 129 5.51 0.94 -15.44
CA SER A 129 4.49 -0.07 -15.16
C SER A 129 3.10 0.58 -15.01
N MET A 130 2.99 1.71 -14.29
CA MET A 130 1.72 2.42 -14.16
C MET A 130 1.16 2.87 -15.51
N LYS A 131 1.99 3.42 -16.39
CA LYS A 131 1.57 3.78 -17.76
C LYS A 131 1.10 2.57 -18.56
N LEU A 132 1.86 1.47 -18.53
CA LEU A 132 1.48 0.21 -19.15
C LEU A 132 0.16 -0.34 -18.58
N GLY A 133 -0.06 -0.18 -17.26
CA GLY A 133 -1.26 -0.58 -16.53
C GLY A 133 -2.49 0.30 -16.80
N GLY A 134 -2.34 1.37 -17.59
CA GLY A 134 -3.44 2.22 -18.04
C GLY A 134 -3.55 3.56 -17.32
N SER A 135 -2.56 3.97 -16.50
CA SER A 135 -2.56 5.31 -15.92
C SER A 135 -2.47 6.37 -17.02
N LYS A 136 -3.39 7.34 -16.95
CA LYS A 136 -3.41 8.52 -17.82
C LYS A 136 -2.56 9.66 -17.27
N PHE A 137 -2.10 9.53 -16.02
CA PHE A 137 -1.36 10.55 -15.30
C PHE A 137 0.15 10.40 -15.50
N GLN A 138 0.86 11.50 -15.33
CA GLN A 138 2.32 11.53 -15.45
C GLN A 138 3.00 10.68 -14.36
N ASP A 139 2.44 10.73 -13.15
CA ASP A 139 2.92 10.03 -11.96
C ASP A 139 1.77 9.82 -10.94
N GLU A 140 2.11 9.22 -9.82
CA GLU A 140 1.21 8.96 -8.70
C GLU A 140 0.65 10.24 -8.07
N LEU A 141 1.45 11.32 -8.01
CA LEU A 141 1.02 12.59 -7.42
C LEU A 141 -0.14 13.21 -8.21
N HIS A 142 -0.06 13.21 -9.55
CA HIS A 142 -1.13 13.71 -10.41
C HIS A 142 -2.39 12.84 -10.32
N LEU A 143 -2.23 11.51 -10.19
CA LEU A 143 -3.36 10.61 -9.95
C LEU A 143 -4.03 10.92 -8.60
N MET A 144 -3.24 11.10 -7.53
CA MET A 144 -3.75 11.44 -6.22
C MET A 144 -4.48 12.78 -6.22
N ALA A 145 -3.90 13.80 -6.85
CA ALA A 145 -4.50 15.13 -6.93
C ALA A 145 -5.85 15.11 -7.67
N ASP A 146 -5.92 14.38 -8.79
CA ASP A 146 -7.17 14.23 -9.56
C ASP A 146 -8.25 13.51 -8.73
N LYS A 147 -7.90 12.37 -8.13
CA LYS A 147 -8.83 11.59 -7.29
C LYS A 147 -9.36 12.35 -6.08
N LEU A 148 -8.53 13.22 -5.49
CA LEU A 148 -8.88 14.01 -4.32
C LEU A 148 -9.48 15.39 -4.66
N ASP A 149 -9.66 15.72 -5.94
CA ASP A 149 -10.13 17.04 -6.43
C ASP A 149 -9.24 18.21 -5.96
N VAL A 150 -7.92 17.95 -5.81
CA VAL A 150 -6.95 18.96 -5.38
C VAL A 150 -6.38 19.69 -6.59
N LYS A 151 -6.58 21.01 -6.61
CA LYS A 151 -5.97 21.93 -7.57
C LYS A 151 -4.82 22.66 -6.90
N ASN A 152 -3.77 22.99 -7.63
CA ASN A 152 -2.62 23.73 -7.11
C ASN A 152 -1.89 22.97 -5.98
N PHE A 153 -1.39 21.79 -6.30
CA PHE A 153 -0.59 20.97 -5.39
C PHE A 153 0.91 21.10 -5.70
N PHE A 154 1.73 20.79 -4.71
CA PHE A 154 3.19 20.71 -4.84
C PHE A 154 3.70 19.47 -4.12
N CYS A 155 4.90 19.03 -4.48
CA CYS A 155 5.58 17.91 -3.81
C CYS A 155 6.61 18.45 -2.84
N GLU A 156 6.66 17.90 -1.63
CA GLU A 156 7.68 18.19 -0.63
C GLU A 156 8.63 17.01 -0.51
N PHE A 157 9.93 17.30 -0.43
CA PHE A 157 10.96 16.31 -0.14
C PHE A 157 11.55 16.61 1.24
N ASN A 158 11.48 15.63 2.13
CA ASN A 158 12.11 15.68 3.43
C ASN A 158 13.42 14.90 3.38
N VAL A 159 14.53 15.56 3.71
CA VAL A 159 15.85 14.93 3.89
C VAL A 159 16.10 14.84 5.38
N ILE A 160 16.38 13.63 5.86
CA ILE A 160 16.78 13.41 7.25
C ILE A 160 18.28 13.15 7.24
N ASP A 161 19.05 14.10 7.76
CA ASP A 161 20.47 13.90 8.04
C ASP A 161 20.65 13.16 9.35
N ASN A 162 21.51 12.13 9.37
CA ASN A 162 21.91 11.39 10.56
C ASN A 162 23.12 12.05 11.24
#